data_01dc3815fa4a66695ef081bb87edfbcb
#
_entry.id   01dc3815fa4a66695ef081bb87edfbcb
#
_cell.length_a   1.000
_cell.length_b   1.000
_cell.length_c   1.000
_cell.angle_alpha   90.00
_cell.angle_beta   90.00
_cell.angle_gamma   90.00
#
_symmetry.space_group_name_H-M   'P 1'
#
loop_
_entity.id
_entity.type
_entity.pdbx_description
1 polymer ?
#
loop_
_entity_poly.entity_id
_entity_poly.type
_entity_poly.pdbx_seq_one_letter_code
_entity_poly.pdbx_strand_id
1 'polypeptide(L)'
;NGSKWIPSGGVVYKLTPDISLYANVAKTFRPQSSIASYYGNLPPEEGVSYEIGSKFEIADGLTANVALYTSDKKNVAYSEVINGETYVQTAGLVRARGVEVDVAGELTDELSMIASYGFTDAKVLEDPTYAGKWPVNVPRHTGSLFFTYDFGEVGGNGNTLKVGMGARGAGKRAGINTNAYFLPGYIVADAFAAYTFQMERPLTLQLNLKNILNKTYYTSSIGSTNLGNQIGEPFSAVLTASVKF
;
A
#
# COMPACT_ATOMS: atom_id res chain seq x y z
N ASN A 1 12.08 -28.73 6.80
CA ASN A 1 11.43 -27.96 7.87
C ASN A 1 12.49 -27.10 8.55
N GLY A 2 12.54 -25.82 8.27
CA GLY A 2 13.42 -24.87 8.94
C GLY A 2 12.62 -23.94 9.83
N SER A 3 12.97 -23.83 11.11
CA SER A 3 12.51 -22.79 12.00
C SER A 3 13.57 -21.71 12.11
N LYS A 4 13.18 -20.44 12.16
CA LYS A 4 14.09 -19.31 12.30
C LYS A 4 13.57 -18.33 13.34
N TRP A 5 14.48 -17.79 14.12
CA TRP A 5 14.18 -16.69 15.03
C TRP A 5 14.06 -15.37 14.24
N ILE A 6 12.93 -14.70 14.37
CA ILE A 6 12.61 -13.42 13.71
C ILE A 6 12.29 -12.37 14.76
N PRO A 7 13.30 -11.83 15.48
CA PRO A 7 13.08 -10.85 16.52
C PRO A 7 12.58 -9.53 15.90
N SER A 8 11.69 -8.87 16.64
CA SER A 8 11.27 -7.49 16.40
C SER A 8 11.26 -6.73 17.72
N GLY A 9 11.43 -5.43 17.67
CA GLY A 9 11.40 -4.58 18.84
C GLY A 9 11.25 -3.13 18.46
N GLY A 10 10.75 -2.32 19.40
CA GLY A 10 10.59 -0.91 19.18
C GLY A 10 10.52 -0.16 20.49
N VAL A 11 10.70 1.15 20.40
CA VAL A 11 10.61 2.11 21.50
C VAL A 11 9.75 3.27 21.08
N VAL A 12 8.94 3.76 21.99
CA VAL A 12 8.16 4.99 21.83
C VAL A 12 8.54 5.93 22.98
N TYR A 13 8.80 7.17 22.64
CA TYR A 13 9.09 8.23 23.62
C TYR A 13 8.10 9.37 23.43
N LYS A 14 7.32 9.66 24.46
CA LYS A 14 6.44 10.83 24.50
C LYS A 14 7.26 12.07 24.76
N LEU A 15 7.42 12.91 23.73
CA LEU A 15 8.14 14.17 23.83
C LEU A 15 7.26 15.25 24.49
N THR A 16 5.98 15.30 24.12
CA THR A 16 4.92 16.12 24.71
C THR A 16 3.64 15.30 24.80
N PRO A 17 2.54 15.81 25.40
CA PRO A 17 1.24 15.13 25.32
C PRO A 17 0.84 14.80 23.86
N ASP A 18 1.16 15.69 22.92
CA ASP A 18 0.69 15.64 21.52
C ASP A 18 1.72 15.07 20.55
N ILE A 19 2.99 14.88 21.00
CA ILE A 19 4.08 14.41 20.12
C ILE A 19 4.74 13.19 20.72
N SER A 20 4.76 12.11 19.95
CA SER A 20 5.49 10.89 20.27
C SER A 20 6.50 10.57 19.18
N LEU A 21 7.74 10.29 19.59
CA LEU A 21 8.79 9.76 18.71
C LEU A 21 8.82 8.25 18.84
N TYR A 22 9.12 7.55 17.75
CA TYR A 22 9.30 6.11 17.82
C TYR A 22 10.43 5.62 16.92
N ALA A 23 10.95 4.47 17.29
CA ALA A 23 11.86 3.71 16.44
C ALA A 23 11.53 2.23 16.55
N ASN A 24 11.62 1.51 15.45
CA ASN A 24 11.42 0.07 15.42
C ASN A 24 12.42 -0.64 14.52
N VAL A 25 12.62 -1.91 14.80
CA VAL A 25 13.34 -2.87 13.95
C VAL A 25 12.54 -4.16 13.88
N ALA A 26 12.40 -4.69 12.68
CA ALA A 26 11.74 -5.96 12.46
C ALA A 26 12.52 -6.82 11.48
N LYS A 27 12.58 -8.14 11.78
CA LYS A 27 13.08 -9.14 10.84
C LYS A 27 11.91 -9.91 10.25
N THR A 28 12.06 -10.31 8.99
CA THR A 28 11.10 -11.16 8.29
C THR A 28 11.80 -12.38 7.72
N PHE A 29 11.04 -13.45 7.56
CA PHE A 29 11.52 -14.71 7.02
C PHE A 29 10.42 -15.32 6.16
N ARG A 30 10.77 -15.70 4.93
CA ARG A 30 9.87 -16.36 3.99
C ARG A 30 10.56 -17.58 3.41
N PRO A 31 10.07 -18.80 3.69
CA PRO A 31 10.56 -19.99 3.02
C PRO A 31 10.39 -19.86 1.51
N GLN A 32 11.37 -20.30 0.76
CA GLN A 32 11.32 -20.41 -0.68
C GLN A 32 11.40 -21.89 -1.06
N SER A 33 10.56 -22.30 -1.98
CA SER A 33 10.64 -23.62 -2.59
C SER A 33 10.70 -23.43 -4.10
N SER A 34 11.68 -24.01 -4.76
CA SER A 34 11.71 -24.12 -6.20
C SER A 34 12.11 -25.52 -6.59
N ILE A 35 11.33 -26.13 -7.46
CA ILE A 35 11.62 -27.45 -8.05
C ILE A 35 12.72 -27.32 -9.11
N ALA A 36 12.93 -26.10 -9.62
CA ALA A 36 13.87 -25.80 -10.72
C ALA A 36 15.18 -25.15 -10.24
N SER A 37 15.62 -25.41 -9.02
CA SER A 37 16.92 -24.90 -8.55
C SER A 37 18.07 -25.81 -9.03
N TYR A 38 19.10 -25.21 -9.61
CA TYR A 38 20.30 -25.92 -10.05
C TYR A 38 21.14 -26.45 -8.87
N TYR A 39 21.17 -25.71 -7.77
CA TYR A 39 21.98 -26.03 -6.59
C TYR A 39 21.19 -26.66 -5.43
N GLY A 40 19.97 -27.13 -5.67
CA GLY A 40 19.13 -27.73 -4.63
C GLY A 40 18.11 -26.76 -4.01
N ASN A 41 17.87 -26.89 -2.70
CA ASN A 41 16.89 -26.05 -2.02
C ASN A 41 17.37 -24.59 -1.93
N LEU A 42 16.50 -23.67 -2.30
CA LEU A 42 16.78 -22.25 -2.15
C LEU A 42 16.83 -21.84 -0.66
N PRO A 43 17.79 -21.01 -0.26
CA PRO A 43 17.77 -20.40 1.07
C PRO A 43 16.50 -19.54 1.19
N PRO A 44 15.98 -19.38 2.41
CA PRO A 44 14.82 -18.53 2.63
C PRO A 44 15.13 -17.07 2.33
N GLU A 45 14.12 -16.36 1.86
CA GLU A 45 14.15 -14.91 1.76
C GLU A 45 14.13 -14.30 3.16
N GLU A 46 15.03 -13.38 3.44
CA GLU A 46 15.17 -12.71 4.71
C GLU A 46 15.06 -11.22 4.55
N GLY A 47 14.31 -10.58 5.45
CA GLY A 47 14.20 -9.14 5.50
C GLY A 47 14.64 -8.57 6.84
N VAL A 48 15.13 -7.34 6.79
CA VAL A 48 15.28 -6.48 7.95
C VAL A 48 14.79 -5.09 7.61
N SER A 49 13.95 -4.53 8.48
CA SER A 49 13.43 -3.18 8.35
C SER A 49 13.77 -2.37 9.59
N TYR A 50 14.15 -1.13 9.38
CA TYR A 50 14.35 -0.10 10.40
C TYR A 50 13.45 1.06 10.06
N GLU A 51 12.78 1.60 11.05
CA GLU A 51 11.91 2.74 10.91
C GLU A 51 12.07 3.68 12.09
N ILE A 52 12.07 4.98 11.82
CA ILE A 52 11.97 6.03 12.82
C ILE A 52 10.86 6.97 12.40
N GLY A 53 10.11 7.49 13.34
CA GLY A 53 9.01 8.37 13.01
C GLY A 53 8.52 9.19 14.18
N SER A 54 7.56 10.03 13.87
CA SER A 54 6.86 10.86 14.84
C SER A 54 5.37 10.80 14.60
N LYS A 55 4.61 10.68 15.69
CA LYS A 55 3.15 10.79 15.70
C LYS A 55 2.78 12.11 16.36
N PHE A 56 1.84 12.80 15.74
CA PHE A 56 1.36 14.11 16.15
C PHE A 56 -0.15 14.02 16.38
N GLU A 57 -0.61 14.57 17.47
CA GLU A 57 -2.00 14.97 17.66
C GLU A 57 -2.06 16.46 17.29
N ILE A 58 -2.59 16.77 16.09
CA ILE A 58 -2.58 18.13 15.52
C ILE A 58 -3.69 18.95 16.15
N ALA A 59 -4.82 18.30 16.39
CA ALA A 59 -6.00 18.82 17.07
C ALA A 59 -6.79 17.64 17.65
N ASP A 60 -7.77 17.92 18.49
CA ASP A 60 -8.67 16.87 19.00
C ASP A 60 -9.24 16.06 17.84
N GLY A 61 -9.01 14.74 17.84
CA GLY A 61 -9.47 13.84 16.80
C GLY A 61 -8.72 13.88 15.47
N LEU A 62 -7.68 14.74 15.31
CA LEU A 62 -6.85 14.81 14.08
C LEU A 62 -5.41 14.42 14.38
N THR A 63 -4.95 13.34 13.78
CA THR A 63 -3.60 12.79 13.97
C THR A 63 -2.80 12.78 12.68
N ALA A 64 -1.48 12.94 12.79
CA ALA A 64 -0.56 12.71 11.71
C ALA A 64 0.58 11.78 12.14
N ASN A 65 1.13 11.05 11.19
CA ASN A 65 2.32 10.24 11.34
C ASN A 65 3.29 10.56 10.21
N VAL A 66 4.58 10.70 10.56
CA VAL A 66 5.66 10.83 9.58
C VAL A 66 6.70 9.77 9.92
N ALA A 67 7.06 8.95 8.95
CA ALA A 67 8.04 7.89 9.10
C ALA A 67 9.12 7.97 8.04
N LEU A 68 10.34 7.63 8.45
CA LEU A 68 11.49 7.34 7.59
C LEU A 68 11.84 5.88 7.76
N TYR A 69 11.98 5.16 6.68
CA TYR A 69 12.31 3.74 6.76
C TYR A 69 13.42 3.33 5.80
N THR A 70 14.07 2.21 6.13
CA THR A 70 14.92 1.43 5.24
C THR A 70 14.64 -0.04 5.45
N SER A 71 14.46 -0.77 4.35
CA SER A 71 14.18 -2.20 4.37
C SER A 71 15.10 -2.91 3.40
N ASP A 72 15.81 -3.91 3.87
CA ASP A 72 16.68 -4.79 3.09
C ASP A 72 16.03 -6.17 2.99
N LYS A 73 16.04 -6.73 1.79
CA LYS A 73 15.52 -8.05 1.47
C LYS A 73 16.61 -8.84 0.76
N LYS A 74 17.04 -9.94 1.38
CA LYS A 74 18.11 -10.83 0.91
C LYS A 74 17.57 -12.13 0.36
N ASN A 75 18.41 -12.84 -0.40
CA ASN A 75 18.09 -14.12 -1.00
C ASN A 75 16.86 -14.05 -1.92
N VAL A 76 16.70 -12.95 -2.62
CA VAL A 76 15.59 -12.80 -3.60
C VAL A 76 15.84 -13.75 -4.75
N ALA A 77 14.83 -14.56 -5.09
CA ALA A 77 14.92 -15.50 -6.19
C ALA A 77 14.95 -14.78 -7.54
N TYR A 78 15.81 -15.26 -8.44
CA TYR A 78 15.88 -14.84 -9.82
C TYR A 78 16.00 -16.07 -10.74
N SER A 79 15.71 -15.90 -12.05
CA SER A 79 15.86 -16.97 -13.03
C SER A 79 17.15 -16.77 -13.80
N GLU A 80 17.91 -17.84 -13.98
CA GLU A 80 19.14 -17.91 -14.78
C GLU A 80 19.04 -19.00 -15.82
N VAL A 81 19.56 -18.75 -17.02
CA VAL A 81 19.62 -19.76 -18.08
C VAL A 81 21.01 -20.36 -18.10
N ILE A 82 21.11 -21.66 -17.83
CA ILE A 82 22.36 -22.43 -17.82
C ILE A 82 22.20 -23.55 -18.85
N ASN A 83 23.08 -23.58 -19.87
CA ASN A 83 23.06 -24.59 -20.94
C ASN A 83 21.70 -24.69 -21.69
N GLY A 84 20.98 -23.57 -21.80
CA GLY A 84 19.68 -23.52 -22.48
C GLY A 84 18.48 -23.86 -21.60
N GLU A 85 18.67 -24.23 -20.35
CA GLU A 85 17.61 -24.51 -19.38
C GLU A 85 17.51 -23.40 -18.32
N THR A 86 16.28 -23.11 -17.89
CA THR A 86 16.01 -22.05 -16.90
C THR A 86 16.01 -22.63 -15.48
N TYR A 87 16.89 -22.12 -14.67
CA TYR A 87 16.98 -22.45 -13.23
C TYR A 87 16.62 -21.25 -12.38
N VAL A 88 16.07 -21.53 -11.18
CA VAL A 88 15.83 -20.51 -10.18
C VAL A 88 16.98 -20.52 -9.18
N GLN A 89 17.58 -19.38 -9.00
CA GLN A 89 18.70 -19.11 -8.10
C GLN A 89 18.30 -18.05 -7.08
N THR A 90 19.07 -17.93 -6.01
CA THR A 90 18.96 -16.78 -5.10
C THR A 90 20.24 -15.99 -5.17
N ALA A 91 20.11 -14.75 -5.51
CA ALA A 91 21.13 -13.77 -5.26
C ALA A 91 20.48 -12.55 -4.72
N GLY A 92 21.23 -11.77 -4.11
CA GLY A 92 20.80 -10.44 -4.17
C GLY A 92 20.24 -9.86 -2.92
N LEU A 93 20.40 -8.59 -2.96
CA LEU A 93 19.89 -7.64 -2.01
C LEU A 93 19.00 -6.65 -2.75
N VAL A 94 17.76 -6.55 -2.32
CA VAL A 94 16.85 -5.46 -2.72
C VAL A 94 16.70 -4.55 -1.52
N ARG A 95 16.96 -3.26 -1.71
CA ARG A 95 16.80 -2.24 -0.69
C ARG A 95 15.71 -1.26 -1.08
N ALA A 96 14.82 -0.96 -0.15
CA ALA A 96 13.86 0.12 -0.23
C ALA A 96 14.12 1.12 0.89
N ARG A 97 14.07 2.41 0.56
CA ARG A 97 14.14 3.53 1.52
C ARG A 97 13.02 4.50 1.21
N GLY A 98 12.46 5.10 2.22
CA GLY A 98 11.36 5.98 1.94
C GLY A 98 10.94 6.86 3.08
N VAL A 99 9.93 7.64 2.75
CA VAL A 99 9.20 8.52 3.67
C VAL A 99 7.73 8.17 3.53
N GLU A 100 7.04 8.05 4.64
CA GLU A 100 5.60 7.88 4.70
C GLU A 100 4.99 9.00 5.55
N VAL A 101 3.86 9.50 5.10
CA VAL A 101 3.09 10.52 5.80
C VAL A 101 1.63 10.10 5.75
N ASP A 102 1.02 10.00 6.91
CA ASP A 102 -0.39 9.72 7.08
C ASP A 102 -1.04 10.80 7.92
N VAL A 103 -2.23 11.23 7.54
CA VAL A 103 -3.07 12.15 8.31
C VAL A 103 -4.47 11.57 8.34
N ALA A 104 -5.06 11.48 9.51
CA ALA A 104 -6.43 10.97 9.65
C ALA A 104 -7.14 11.63 10.84
N GLY A 105 -8.40 11.97 10.64
CA GLY A 105 -9.24 12.48 11.68
C GLY A 105 -10.25 13.51 11.23
N GLU A 106 -10.81 14.22 12.19
CA GLU A 106 -11.84 15.23 12.02
C GLU A 106 -11.20 16.60 11.80
N LEU A 107 -11.63 17.30 10.74
CA LEU A 107 -11.27 18.69 10.45
C LEU A 107 -12.30 19.65 11.06
N THR A 108 -13.55 19.24 11.12
CA THR A 108 -14.67 19.84 11.85
C THR A 108 -15.56 18.71 12.36
N ASP A 109 -16.59 19.05 13.13
CA ASP A 109 -17.55 18.07 13.65
C ASP A 109 -18.22 17.24 12.53
N GLU A 110 -18.34 17.83 11.30
CA GLU A 110 -18.98 17.17 10.17
C GLU A 110 -17.98 16.63 9.13
N LEU A 111 -16.78 17.22 9.02
CA LEU A 111 -15.81 16.91 7.98
C LEU A 111 -14.64 16.13 8.52
N SER A 112 -14.45 14.92 8.04
CA SER A 112 -13.27 14.11 8.31
C SER A 112 -12.41 13.86 7.06
N MET A 113 -11.12 13.59 7.27
CA MET A 113 -10.13 13.36 6.22
C MET A 113 -9.28 12.15 6.56
N ILE A 114 -8.94 11.38 5.50
CA ILE A 114 -7.85 10.40 5.53
C ILE A 114 -6.96 10.71 4.35
N ALA A 115 -5.68 10.95 4.61
CA ALA A 115 -4.67 11.20 3.59
C ALA A 115 -3.44 10.32 3.85
N SER A 116 -2.87 9.77 2.80
CA SER A 116 -1.59 9.07 2.87
C SER A 116 -0.70 9.46 1.69
N TYR A 117 0.60 9.54 1.94
CA TYR A 117 1.61 9.72 0.92
C TYR A 117 2.83 8.87 1.25
N GLY A 118 3.33 8.14 0.26
CA GLY A 118 4.56 7.36 0.35
C GLY A 118 5.52 7.71 -0.78
N PHE A 119 6.77 7.98 -0.40
CA PHE A 119 7.90 8.00 -1.32
C PHE A 119 8.79 6.80 -1.05
N THR A 120 9.11 6.01 -2.09
CA THR A 120 9.94 4.81 -2.01
C THR A 120 11.03 4.84 -3.07
N ASP A 121 12.30 4.90 -2.68
CA ASP A 121 13.43 4.62 -3.56
C ASP A 121 13.87 3.16 -3.34
N ALA A 122 13.40 2.27 -4.20
CA ALA A 122 13.73 0.85 -4.18
C ALA A 122 14.71 0.51 -5.31
N LYS A 123 15.74 -0.28 -4.98
CA LYS A 123 16.75 -0.76 -5.94
C LYS A 123 17.17 -2.19 -5.66
N VAL A 124 17.41 -2.92 -6.72
CA VAL A 124 18.17 -4.18 -6.68
C VAL A 124 19.64 -3.78 -6.52
N LEU A 125 20.25 -4.12 -5.39
CA LEU A 125 21.65 -3.78 -5.09
C LEU A 125 22.60 -4.89 -5.53
N GLU A 126 22.19 -6.15 -5.31
CA GLU A 126 22.99 -7.33 -5.66
C GLU A 126 22.11 -8.27 -6.48
N ASP A 127 22.48 -8.49 -7.72
CA ASP A 127 21.88 -9.43 -8.65
C ASP A 127 22.80 -9.52 -9.87
N PRO A 128 23.09 -10.72 -10.44
CA PRO A 128 23.96 -10.87 -11.58
C PRO A 128 23.54 -10.11 -12.81
N THR A 129 22.22 -9.84 -12.98
CA THR A 129 21.63 -9.27 -14.19
C THR A 129 20.98 -7.93 -13.97
N TYR A 130 20.36 -7.73 -12.77
CA TYR A 130 19.46 -6.59 -12.52
C TYR A 130 19.96 -5.59 -11.50
N ALA A 131 21.24 -5.69 -11.08
CA ALA A 131 21.82 -4.71 -10.17
C ALA A 131 21.65 -3.27 -10.69
N GLY A 132 21.25 -2.36 -9.79
CA GLY A 132 20.93 -0.96 -10.09
C GLY A 132 19.54 -0.70 -10.67
N LYS A 133 18.77 -1.75 -11.00
CA LYS A 133 17.40 -1.63 -11.55
C LYS A 133 16.36 -1.40 -10.45
N TRP A 134 15.23 -0.83 -10.86
CA TRP A 134 14.07 -0.72 -9.99
C TRP A 134 13.33 -2.07 -9.95
N PRO A 135 12.90 -2.51 -8.77
CA PRO A 135 12.02 -3.68 -8.68
C PRO A 135 10.72 -3.44 -9.45
N VAL A 136 10.22 -4.51 -10.05
CA VAL A 136 8.95 -4.48 -10.81
C VAL A 136 7.79 -4.13 -9.88
N ASN A 137 6.85 -3.34 -10.38
CA ASN A 137 5.63 -2.93 -9.69
C ASN A 137 5.82 -2.04 -8.46
N VAL A 138 7.01 -1.53 -8.19
CA VAL A 138 7.26 -0.61 -7.09
C VAL A 138 7.25 0.84 -7.61
N PRO A 139 6.18 1.62 -7.36
CA PRO A 139 6.16 3.04 -7.71
C PRO A 139 7.00 3.84 -6.72
N ARG A 140 7.58 4.94 -7.17
CA ARG A 140 8.29 5.87 -6.27
C ARG A 140 7.35 6.72 -5.43
N HIS A 141 6.18 7.01 -5.96
CA HIS A 141 5.19 7.85 -5.30
C HIS A 141 3.86 7.12 -5.26
N THR A 142 3.26 7.06 -4.10
CA THR A 142 1.89 6.61 -3.89
C THR A 142 1.18 7.63 -3.03
N GLY A 143 -0.13 7.73 -3.18
CA GLY A 143 -0.89 8.60 -2.30
C GLY A 143 -2.38 8.39 -2.44
N SER A 144 -3.08 8.76 -1.40
CA SER A 144 -4.53 8.83 -1.37
C SER A 144 -4.97 10.00 -0.51
N LEU A 145 -6.11 10.56 -0.87
CA LEU A 145 -6.78 11.60 -0.10
C LEU A 145 -8.28 11.33 -0.21
N PHE A 146 -8.94 11.25 0.92
CA PHE A 146 -10.37 11.00 1.00
C PHE A 146 -10.99 11.89 2.07
N PHE A 147 -12.08 12.56 1.70
CA PHE A 147 -12.89 13.35 2.59
C PHE A 147 -14.25 12.69 2.80
N THR A 148 -14.78 12.80 3.99
CA THR A 148 -16.12 12.36 4.35
C THR A 148 -16.82 13.52 5.04
N TYR A 149 -18.03 13.84 4.58
CA TYR A 149 -18.90 14.84 5.18
C TYR A 149 -20.15 14.17 5.75
N ASP A 150 -20.40 14.38 7.01
CA ASP A 150 -21.59 13.91 7.71
C ASP A 150 -22.58 15.06 7.82
N PHE A 151 -23.67 15.00 7.08
CA PHE A 151 -24.73 16.02 7.12
C PHE A 151 -25.58 15.92 8.38
N GLY A 152 -25.35 14.89 9.21
CA GLY A 152 -26.19 14.61 10.36
C GLY A 152 -27.61 14.25 9.91
N GLU A 153 -28.60 14.76 10.64
CA GLU A 153 -30.02 14.53 10.33
C GLU A 153 -30.46 15.32 9.11
N VAL A 154 -31.10 14.62 8.16
CA VAL A 154 -31.63 15.20 6.91
C VAL A 154 -33.08 14.78 6.71
N GLY A 155 -33.95 15.73 6.34
CA GLY A 155 -35.35 15.47 6.00
C GLY A 155 -36.26 15.16 7.17
N GLY A 156 -35.82 15.33 8.42
CA GLY A 156 -36.57 14.99 9.63
C GLY A 156 -36.63 13.48 9.89
N ASN A 157 -37.22 13.08 10.99
CA ASN A 157 -37.40 11.69 11.43
C ASN A 157 -36.08 10.96 11.80
N GLY A 158 -35.01 11.69 12.11
CA GLY A 158 -33.72 11.11 12.54
C GLY A 158 -32.91 10.46 11.42
N ASN A 159 -33.34 10.55 10.16
CA ASN A 159 -32.58 10.01 9.03
C ASN A 159 -31.27 10.77 8.83
N THR A 160 -30.19 10.07 8.50
CA THR A 160 -28.87 10.70 8.32
C THR A 160 -28.30 10.48 6.93
N LEU A 161 -27.50 11.45 6.46
CA LEU A 161 -26.77 11.38 5.20
C LEU A 161 -25.28 11.60 5.43
N LYS A 162 -24.48 10.69 4.93
CA LYS A 162 -23.02 10.79 4.88
C LYS A 162 -22.54 10.62 3.44
N VAL A 163 -21.68 11.51 3.00
CA VAL A 163 -21.06 11.41 1.66
C VAL A 163 -19.55 11.45 1.78
N GLY A 164 -18.89 10.85 0.84
CA GLY A 164 -17.43 10.91 0.78
C GLY A 164 -16.93 10.89 -0.65
N MET A 165 -15.80 11.53 -0.85
CA MET A 165 -15.09 11.50 -2.13
C MET A 165 -13.59 11.62 -1.92
N GLY A 166 -12.84 11.05 -2.84
CA GLY A 166 -11.39 11.13 -2.79
C GLY A 166 -10.73 10.65 -4.05
N ALA A 167 -9.41 10.66 -4.00
CA ALA A 167 -8.56 10.19 -5.08
C ALA A 167 -7.42 9.34 -4.53
N ARG A 168 -6.99 8.37 -5.30
CA ARG A 168 -5.80 7.54 -5.03
C ARG A 168 -4.98 7.40 -6.29
N GLY A 169 -3.68 7.28 -6.12
CA GLY A 169 -2.79 7.19 -7.26
C GLY A 169 -1.45 6.56 -6.94
N ALA A 170 -0.77 6.19 -8.01
CA ALA A 170 0.60 5.71 -7.98
C ALA A 170 1.38 6.30 -9.15
N GLY A 171 2.66 6.59 -8.90
CA GLY A 171 3.59 7.04 -9.92
C GLY A 171 3.94 5.94 -10.93
N LYS A 172 4.76 6.29 -11.91
CA LYS A 172 5.31 5.30 -12.85
C LYS A 172 6.13 4.25 -12.10
N ARG A 173 6.10 3.00 -12.61
CA ARG A 173 6.82 1.85 -12.05
C ARG A 173 7.36 0.94 -13.14
N ALA A 174 8.45 0.24 -12.85
CA ALA A 174 9.01 -0.71 -13.80
C ALA A 174 8.00 -1.82 -14.12
N GLY A 175 7.82 -2.12 -15.38
CA GLY A 175 6.95 -3.18 -15.87
C GLY A 175 7.71 -4.50 -16.10
N ILE A 176 9.04 -4.45 -16.15
CA ILE A 176 9.91 -5.62 -16.33
C ILE A 176 11.22 -5.42 -15.54
N ASN A 177 11.88 -6.51 -15.14
CA ASN A 177 13.11 -6.49 -14.35
C ASN A 177 14.26 -5.74 -15.03
N THR A 178 14.36 -5.76 -16.37
CA THR A 178 15.35 -5.00 -17.14
C THR A 178 15.11 -3.49 -17.11
N ASN A 179 13.91 -3.03 -16.67
CA ASN A 179 13.42 -1.66 -16.76
C ASN A 179 13.32 -1.13 -18.20
N ALA A 180 13.16 -2.01 -19.19
CA ALA A 180 13.03 -1.63 -20.59
C ALA A 180 11.71 -0.89 -20.89
N TYR A 181 10.65 -1.11 -20.08
CA TYR A 181 9.44 -0.32 -20.14
C TYR A 181 8.91 -0.03 -18.73
N PHE A 182 8.07 0.99 -18.63
CA PHE A 182 7.42 1.41 -17.41
C PHE A 182 5.92 1.49 -17.59
N LEU A 183 5.17 1.02 -16.60
CA LEU A 183 3.75 1.31 -16.50
C LEU A 183 3.58 2.79 -16.13
N PRO A 184 2.69 3.52 -16.81
CA PRO A 184 2.42 4.92 -16.49
C PRO A 184 1.83 5.07 -15.10
N GLY A 185 2.05 6.22 -14.49
CA GLY A 185 1.37 6.61 -13.26
C GLY A 185 -0.13 6.88 -13.53
N TYR A 186 -0.92 6.80 -12.47
CA TYR A 186 -2.35 7.08 -12.53
C TYR A 186 -2.84 7.77 -11.26
N ILE A 187 -3.96 8.46 -11.42
CA ILE A 187 -4.82 8.93 -10.34
C ILE A 187 -6.24 8.56 -10.74
N VAL A 188 -7.00 7.97 -9.83
CA VAL A 188 -8.42 7.64 -9.97
C VAL A 188 -9.20 8.22 -8.80
N ALA A 189 -10.45 8.58 -9.04
CA ALA A 189 -11.33 9.17 -8.05
C ALA A 189 -12.46 8.20 -7.72
N ASP A 190 -12.81 8.15 -6.45
CA ASP A 190 -13.86 7.30 -5.88
C ASP A 190 -14.80 8.18 -5.03
N ALA A 191 -16.04 7.76 -4.86
CA ALA A 191 -17.00 8.46 -4.01
C ALA A 191 -18.00 7.47 -3.39
N PHE A 192 -18.64 7.88 -2.32
CA PHE A 192 -19.80 7.17 -1.79
C PHE A 192 -20.86 8.13 -1.25
N ALA A 193 -22.09 7.62 -1.16
CA ALA A 193 -23.17 8.25 -0.41
C ALA A 193 -23.89 7.17 0.40
N ALA A 194 -24.08 7.43 1.68
CA ALA A 194 -24.76 6.53 2.61
C ALA A 194 -25.93 7.27 3.25
N TYR A 195 -27.14 6.74 3.06
CA TYR A 195 -28.36 7.27 3.66
C TYR A 195 -28.91 6.24 4.66
N THR A 196 -29.09 6.65 5.93
CA THR A 196 -29.62 5.80 6.98
C THR A 196 -31.03 6.22 7.30
N PHE A 197 -31.98 5.32 7.07
CA PHE A 197 -33.36 5.45 7.52
C PHE A 197 -33.43 5.07 8.99
N GLN A 198 -33.88 6.01 9.80
CA GLN A 198 -34.07 5.76 11.23
C GLN A 198 -35.45 5.13 11.47
N MET A 199 -35.43 3.83 11.63
CA MET A 199 -36.59 2.99 11.88
C MET A 199 -36.34 2.17 13.16
N GLU A 200 -37.31 1.33 13.59
CA GLU A 200 -37.13 0.41 14.71
C GLU A 200 -35.82 -0.41 14.56
N ARG A 201 -35.51 -0.79 13.31
CA ARG A 201 -34.22 -1.34 12.90
C ARG A 201 -33.61 -0.45 11.82
N PRO A 202 -32.57 0.32 12.14
CA PRO A 202 -31.99 1.24 11.15
C PRO A 202 -31.54 0.54 9.88
N LEU A 203 -31.97 1.06 8.73
CA LEU A 203 -31.60 0.61 7.40
C LEU A 203 -30.65 1.63 6.75
N THR A 204 -29.43 1.22 6.44
CA THR A 204 -28.48 2.05 5.66
C THR A 204 -28.41 1.55 4.23
N LEU A 205 -28.68 2.45 3.28
CA LEU A 205 -28.37 2.26 1.86
C LEU A 205 -27.11 3.03 1.52
N GLN A 206 -26.09 2.33 1.02
CA GLN A 206 -24.84 2.95 0.62
C GLN A 206 -24.53 2.67 -0.84
N LEU A 207 -24.40 3.73 -1.63
CA LEU A 207 -23.92 3.68 -3.01
C LEU A 207 -22.42 3.98 -3.01
N ASN A 208 -21.61 3.06 -3.53
CA ASN A 208 -20.17 3.22 -3.73
C ASN A 208 -19.89 3.35 -5.23
N LEU A 209 -19.16 4.38 -5.60
CA LEU A 209 -18.72 4.66 -6.96
C LEU A 209 -17.20 4.58 -7.01
N LYS A 210 -16.64 3.70 -7.82
CA LYS A 210 -15.20 3.57 -8.01
C LYS A 210 -14.82 4.03 -9.41
N ASN A 211 -13.64 4.65 -9.52
CA ASN A 211 -13.10 5.17 -10.76
C ASN A 211 -14.16 6.00 -11.54
N ILE A 212 -14.70 7.02 -10.87
CA ILE A 212 -15.85 7.82 -11.37
C ILE A 212 -15.58 8.49 -12.72
N LEU A 213 -14.31 8.72 -13.07
CA LEU A 213 -13.88 9.27 -14.36
C LEU A 213 -13.66 8.18 -15.43
N ASN A 214 -13.93 6.91 -15.11
CA ASN A 214 -13.74 5.76 -15.98
C ASN A 214 -12.35 5.73 -16.67
N LYS A 215 -11.30 6.07 -15.91
CA LYS A 215 -9.94 6.10 -16.42
C LYS A 215 -9.39 4.69 -16.63
N THR A 216 -8.84 4.41 -17.80
CA THR A 216 -8.06 3.19 -18.04
C THR A 216 -6.68 3.34 -17.42
N TYR A 217 -6.26 2.41 -16.58
CA TYR A 217 -4.96 2.39 -15.92
C TYR A 217 -4.49 0.97 -15.69
N TYR A 218 -3.20 0.80 -15.38
CA TYR A 218 -2.62 -0.49 -15.07
C TYR A 218 -2.28 -0.57 -13.58
N THR A 219 -2.62 -1.68 -12.96
CA THR A 219 -2.31 -1.94 -11.53
C THR A 219 -0.97 -2.63 -11.35
N SER A 220 -0.62 -3.56 -12.24
CA SER A 220 0.61 -4.34 -12.15
C SER A 220 1.03 -4.92 -13.50
N SER A 221 2.26 -5.42 -13.54
CA SER A 221 2.80 -6.27 -14.58
C SER A 221 3.25 -7.60 -13.99
N ILE A 222 3.29 -8.67 -14.78
CA ILE A 222 3.87 -9.96 -14.37
C ILE A 222 5.41 -9.93 -14.31
N GLY A 223 6.05 -8.84 -14.75
CA GLY A 223 7.49 -8.61 -14.62
C GLY A 223 8.38 -9.30 -15.66
N SER A 224 7.82 -10.12 -16.53
CA SER A 224 8.59 -10.88 -17.53
C SER A 224 8.33 -10.46 -18.96
N THR A 225 7.15 -9.96 -19.28
CA THR A 225 6.76 -9.50 -20.62
C THR A 225 5.91 -8.23 -20.53
N ASN A 226 5.78 -7.51 -21.67
CA ASN A 226 4.87 -6.37 -21.77
C ASN A 226 3.39 -6.78 -22.06
N LEU A 227 3.10 -8.06 -22.18
CA LEU A 227 1.77 -8.59 -22.50
C LEU A 227 0.95 -8.96 -21.25
N GLY A 228 1.57 -9.06 -20.09
CA GLY A 228 0.93 -9.48 -18.84
C GLY A 228 0.58 -8.31 -17.92
N ASN A 229 0.20 -7.14 -18.45
CA ASN A 229 -0.19 -6.01 -17.64
C ASN A 229 -1.63 -6.13 -17.19
N GLN A 230 -1.86 -6.02 -15.88
CA GLN A 230 -3.20 -6.06 -15.30
C GLN A 230 -3.84 -4.68 -15.39
N ILE A 231 -5.00 -4.62 -16.04
CA ILE A 231 -5.82 -3.41 -16.13
C ILE A 231 -6.52 -3.20 -14.79
N GLY A 232 -6.62 -1.96 -14.35
CA GLY A 232 -7.36 -1.56 -13.17
C GLY A 232 -8.88 -1.62 -13.39
N GLU A 233 -9.61 -1.62 -12.29
CA GLU A 233 -11.08 -1.65 -12.30
C GLU A 233 -11.65 -0.43 -13.07
N PRO A 234 -12.53 -0.63 -14.06
CA PRO A 234 -13.22 0.46 -14.73
C PRO A 234 -14.20 1.16 -13.77
N PHE A 235 -14.96 2.13 -14.26
CA PHE A 235 -16.07 2.66 -13.47
C PHE A 235 -16.96 1.53 -12.98
N SER A 236 -17.22 1.53 -11.69
CA SER A 236 -18.16 0.58 -11.07
C SER A 236 -19.02 1.29 -10.03
N ALA A 237 -20.25 0.84 -9.90
CA ALA A 237 -21.23 1.30 -8.93
C ALA A 237 -21.77 0.09 -8.16
N VAL A 238 -21.70 0.14 -6.83
CA VAL A 238 -22.21 -0.93 -5.96
C VAL A 238 -23.15 -0.32 -4.93
N LEU A 239 -24.39 -0.79 -4.90
CA LEU A 239 -25.36 -0.45 -3.88
C LEU A 239 -25.36 -1.55 -2.80
N THR A 240 -25.21 -1.15 -1.55
CA THR A 240 -25.25 -2.04 -0.38
C THR A 240 -26.41 -1.63 0.51
N ALA A 241 -27.17 -2.60 1.03
CA ALA A 241 -28.17 -2.40 2.06
C ALA A 241 -27.73 -3.13 3.34
N SER A 242 -27.74 -2.42 4.48
CA SER A 242 -27.34 -2.96 5.78
C SER A 242 -28.40 -2.66 6.82
N VAL A 243 -28.78 -3.65 7.60
CA VAL A 243 -29.72 -3.51 8.72
C VAL A 243 -28.98 -3.81 10.03
N LYS A 244 -29.12 -2.94 11.01
CA LYS A 244 -28.58 -3.18 12.35
C LYS A 244 -29.64 -3.84 13.23
N PHE A 245 -29.31 -4.99 13.82
CA PHE A 245 -30.18 -5.77 14.71
C PHE A 245 -29.87 -5.46 16.19
#